data_5c950cd322fa680e501df6db136fa74a
#
_entry.id   5c950cd322fa680e501df6db136fa74a
#
_cell.length_a   1.000
_cell.length_b   1.000
_cell.length_c   1.000
_cell.angle_alpha   90.00
_cell.angle_beta   90.00
_cell.angle_gamma   90.00
#
_symmetry.space_group_name_H-M   'P 1'
#
loop_
_entity.id
_entity.type
_entity.pdbx_description
1 polymer ?
#
loop_
_entity_poly.entity_id
_entity_poly.type
_entity_poly.pdbx_seq_one_letter_code
_entity_poly.pdbx_strand_id
1 'polypeptide(L)'
;VVILPGGGYCFRASGHEGNAFAEYFNYLGMDAFVCEYRVAPHHHFPLPLLDARRAVRYVRANAEKFGIDPDKVAIMGSSAGGHLAALTSTYTDAIDFEGEDDIDKISLVPNATILCYPVIHMPDETNVAHVGSYENLCGDDKDYAKYSPDLLVNDKTPTAFIWHTSEDDCVNVIN
;
A
#
# COMPACT_ATOMS: atom_id res chain seq x y z
N VAL A 1 12.58 1.77 3.23
CA VAL A 1 11.11 1.68 3.35
C VAL A 1 10.46 2.33 2.13
N VAL A 2 9.49 1.65 1.48
CA VAL A 2 8.61 2.27 0.47
C VAL A 2 7.41 2.84 1.19
N ILE A 3 7.09 4.11 0.98
CA ILE A 3 6.02 4.84 1.70
C ILE A 3 4.91 5.20 0.74
N LEU A 4 3.68 4.82 1.10
CA LEU A 4 2.45 5.08 0.35
C LEU A 4 1.58 6.07 1.15
N PRO A 5 1.56 7.37 0.78
CA PRO A 5 0.72 8.36 1.44
C PRO A 5 -0.77 8.04 1.28
N GLY A 6 -1.60 8.41 2.26
CA GLY A 6 -3.04 8.35 2.15
C GLY A 6 -3.63 9.45 1.26
N GLY A 7 -4.94 9.57 1.29
CA GLY A 7 -5.70 10.56 0.50
C GLY A 7 -6.89 9.96 -0.24
N GLY A 8 -7.48 8.88 0.30
CA GLY A 8 -8.72 8.28 -0.19
C GLY A 8 -8.66 7.80 -1.64
N TYR A 9 -7.49 7.52 -2.18
CA TYR A 9 -7.25 7.23 -3.60
C TYR A 9 -7.65 8.35 -4.58
N CYS A 10 -7.93 9.57 -4.11
CA CYS A 10 -8.23 10.71 -4.98
C CYS A 10 -7.13 11.78 -4.97
N PHE A 11 -6.27 11.78 -3.98
CA PHE A 11 -5.02 12.56 -3.93
C PHE A 11 -3.96 11.78 -3.13
N ARG A 12 -2.80 12.38 -2.91
CA ARG A 12 -1.75 11.84 -2.04
C ARG A 12 -1.31 12.90 -1.05
N ALA A 13 -1.39 12.58 0.24
CA ALA A 13 -0.97 13.44 1.34
C ALA A 13 0.57 13.44 1.50
N SER A 14 1.30 13.62 0.39
CA SER A 14 2.75 13.39 0.27
C SER A 14 3.58 14.23 1.24
N GLY A 15 3.06 15.35 1.74
CA GLY A 15 3.77 16.18 2.72
C GLY A 15 3.92 15.46 4.07
N HIS A 16 2.81 15.27 4.78
CA HIS A 16 2.82 14.75 6.15
C HIS A 16 2.77 13.22 6.24
N GLU A 17 2.21 12.52 5.26
CA GLU A 17 2.16 11.05 5.21
C GLU A 17 3.21 10.44 4.26
N GLY A 18 3.99 11.26 3.58
CA GLY A 18 5.09 10.86 2.72
C GLY A 18 6.42 11.40 3.22
N ASN A 19 6.72 12.66 2.90
CA ASN A 19 8.02 13.27 3.14
C ASN A 19 8.39 13.34 4.64
N ALA A 20 7.43 13.65 5.52
CA ALA A 20 7.70 13.69 6.96
C ALA A 20 8.09 12.32 7.52
N PHE A 21 7.44 11.23 7.05
CA PHE A 21 7.86 9.88 7.41
C PHE A 21 9.21 9.52 6.79
N ALA A 22 9.46 9.93 5.54
CA ALA A 22 10.77 9.70 4.91
C ALA A 22 11.90 10.36 5.68
N GLU A 23 11.73 11.62 6.12
CA GLU A 23 12.69 12.32 6.98
C GLU A 23 12.91 11.59 8.31
N TYR A 24 11.84 11.09 8.94
CA TYR A 24 11.91 10.33 10.17
C TYR A 24 12.70 9.02 10.01
N PHE A 25 12.44 8.25 8.96
CA PHE A 25 13.18 7.03 8.67
C PHE A 25 14.64 7.32 8.35
N ASN A 26 14.94 8.38 7.58
CA ASN A 26 16.30 8.81 7.31
C ASN A 26 17.04 9.20 8.61
N TYR A 27 16.36 9.87 9.55
CA TYR A 27 16.94 10.15 10.87
C TYR A 27 17.29 8.88 11.65
N LEU A 28 16.54 7.79 11.46
CA LEU A 28 16.81 6.49 12.04
C LEU A 28 17.87 5.67 11.27
N GLY A 29 18.46 6.21 10.20
CA GLY A 29 19.44 5.54 9.36
C GLY A 29 18.87 4.54 8.36
N MET A 30 17.58 4.69 8.02
CA MET A 30 16.88 3.87 7.01
C MET A 30 16.60 4.70 5.77
N ASP A 31 16.88 4.16 4.59
CA ASP A 31 16.48 4.79 3.33
C ASP A 31 14.97 4.69 3.12
N ALA A 32 14.38 5.80 2.66
CA ALA A 32 12.94 5.91 2.45
C ALA A 32 12.61 6.42 1.05
N PHE A 33 11.58 5.83 0.43
CA PHE A 33 11.16 6.09 -0.93
C PHE A 33 9.65 6.38 -0.94
N VAL A 34 9.25 7.62 -1.18
CA VAL A 34 7.84 8.00 -1.29
C VAL A 34 7.34 7.65 -2.69
N CYS A 35 6.31 6.84 -2.76
CA CYS A 35 5.70 6.43 -4.02
C CYS A 35 4.49 7.31 -4.36
N GLU A 36 4.60 8.06 -5.44
CA GLU A 36 3.53 8.88 -6.01
C GLU A 36 2.62 8.03 -6.92
N TYR A 37 1.96 7.02 -6.34
CA TYR A 37 1.09 6.10 -7.08
C TYR A 37 -0.10 6.80 -7.74
N ARG A 38 -0.60 6.27 -8.84
CA ARG A 38 -1.73 6.82 -9.60
C ARG A 38 -3.03 6.75 -8.80
N VAL A 39 -3.91 7.75 -8.97
CA VAL A 39 -5.16 7.89 -8.21
C VAL A 39 -6.33 8.30 -9.11
N ALA A 40 -7.56 8.14 -8.60
CA ALA A 40 -8.78 8.61 -9.23
C ALA A 40 -8.75 10.15 -9.46
N PRO A 41 -9.58 10.69 -10.38
CA PRO A 41 -10.59 9.97 -11.17
C PRO A 41 -10.02 9.28 -12.43
N HIS A 42 -8.75 9.48 -12.74
CA HIS A 42 -8.18 8.99 -14.01
C HIS A 42 -7.62 7.56 -13.90
N HIS A 43 -7.39 7.08 -12.67
CA HIS A 43 -6.73 5.80 -12.43
C HIS A 43 -7.40 5.06 -11.28
N HIS A 44 -7.97 3.90 -11.60
CA HIS A 44 -8.57 2.96 -10.67
C HIS A 44 -7.74 1.66 -10.61
N PHE A 45 -8.16 0.69 -9.81
CA PHE A 45 -7.57 -0.64 -9.82
C PHE A 45 -7.50 -1.19 -11.26
N PRO A 46 -6.40 -1.82 -11.68
CA PRO A 46 -5.27 -2.24 -10.83
C PRO A 46 -4.11 -1.22 -10.76
N LEU A 47 -4.22 -0.03 -11.34
CA LEU A 47 -3.09 0.86 -11.55
C LEU A 47 -2.38 1.31 -10.26
N PRO A 48 -3.08 1.69 -9.16
CA PRO A 48 -2.41 2.00 -7.89
C PRO A 48 -1.62 0.80 -7.35
N LEU A 49 -2.16 -0.43 -7.45
CA LEU A 49 -1.49 -1.64 -6.99
C LEU A 49 -0.25 -1.97 -7.83
N LEU A 50 -0.33 -1.81 -9.14
CA LEU A 50 0.82 -1.98 -10.05
C LEU A 50 1.96 -1.01 -9.69
N ASP A 51 1.63 0.26 -9.39
CA ASP A 51 2.61 1.26 -8.98
C ASP A 51 3.30 0.88 -7.65
N ALA A 52 2.53 0.45 -6.66
CA ALA A 52 3.07 0.02 -5.37
C ALA A 52 3.97 -1.23 -5.50
N ARG A 53 3.52 -2.23 -6.26
CA ARG A 53 4.31 -3.43 -6.59
C ARG A 53 5.60 -3.06 -7.32
N ARG A 54 5.49 -2.17 -8.31
CA ARG A 54 6.66 -1.70 -9.07
C ARG A 54 7.64 -0.95 -8.17
N ALA A 55 7.17 -0.13 -7.24
CA ALA A 55 8.03 0.59 -6.30
C ALA A 55 8.85 -0.38 -5.43
N VAL A 56 8.23 -1.43 -4.87
CA VAL A 56 8.94 -2.47 -4.10
C VAL A 56 10.00 -3.17 -4.96
N ARG A 57 9.63 -3.61 -6.15
CA ARG A 57 10.55 -4.26 -7.11
C ARG A 57 11.68 -3.34 -7.51
N TYR A 58 11.39 -2.07 -7.82
CA TYR A 58 12.39 -1.08 -8.22
C TYR A 58 13.43 -0.83 -7.12
N VAL A 59 12.98 -0.65 -5.89
CA VAL A 59 13.88 -0.45 -4.74
C VAL A 59 14.77 -1.68 -4.56
N ARG A 60 14.20 -2.88 -4.62
CA ARG A 60 14.94 -4.14 -4.49
C ARG A 60 15.92 -4.36 -5.64
N ALA A 61 15.53 -4.09 -6.89
CA ALA A 61 16.39 -4.19 -8.07
C ALA A 61 17.60 -3.25 -8.03
N ASN A 62 17.45 -2.11 -7.38
CA ASN A 62 18.50 -1.09 -7.28
C ASN A 62 19.17 -1.07 -5.90
N ALA A 63 19.08 -2.15 -5.13
CA ALA A 63 19.60 -2.23 -3.77
C ALA A 63 21.09 -1.87 -3.68
N GLU A 64 21.92 -2.38 -4.58
CA GLU A 64 23.35 -2.05 -4.66
C GLU A 64 23.57 -0.54 -4.88
N LYS A 65 22.82 0.06 -5.81
CA LYS A 65 22.90 1.51 -6.11
C LYS A 65 22.54 2.37 -4.90
N PHE A 66 21.56 1.93 -4.11
CA PHE A 66 21.11 2.63 -2.91
C PHE A 66 21.90 2.28 -1.65
N GLY A 67 22.76 1.25 -1.71
CA GLY A 67 23.51 0.79 -0.55
C GLY A 67 22.65 0.08 0.51
N ILE A 68 21.53 -0.51 0.11
CA ILE A 68 20.57 -1.19 0.99
C ILE A 68 20.59 -2.71 0.80
N ASP A 69 20.07 -3.43 1.78
CA ASP A 69 19.88 -4.87 1.74
C ASP A 69 18.56 -5.20 0.97
N PRO A 70 18.62 -5.95 -0.16
CA PRO A 70 17.42 -6.31 -0.94
C PRO A 70 16.44 -7.19 -0.16
N ASP A 71 16.89 -7.88 0.89
CA ASP A 71 16.07 -8.71 1.75
C ASP A 71 15.49 -7.96 2.97
N LYS A 72 15.64 -6.63 2.99
CA LYS A 72 15.10 -5.74 4.03
C LYS A 72 14.29 -4.58 3.46
N VAL A 73 13.45 -4.85 2.48
CA VAL A 73 12.56 -3.85 1.87
C VAL A 73 11.18 -3.93 2.54
N ALA A 74 10.86 -2.94 3.36
CA ALA A 74 9.53 -2.78 3.96
C ALA A 74 8.64 -1.87 3.13
N ILE A 75 7.31 -2.07 3.24
CA ILE A 75 6.29 -1.15 2.73
C ILE A 75 5.54 -0.52 3.89
N MET A 76 5.23 0.76 3.78
CA MET A 76 4.45 1.51 4.76
C MET A 76 3.34 2.28 4.06
N GLY A 77 2.19 2.42 4.72
CA GLY A 77 1.14 3.30 4.22
C GLY A 77 0.21 3.79 5.32
N SER A 78 -0.41 4.94 5.06
CA SER A 78 -1.37 5.59 5.95
C SER A 78 -2.75 5.63 5.30
N SER A 79 -3.83 5.41 6.04
CA SER A 79 -5.21 5.51 5.54
C SER A 79 -5.42 4.67 4.26
N ALA A 80 -5.83 5.27 3.15
CA ALA A 80 -5.92 4.61 1.84
C ALA A 80 -4.55 4.09 1.33
N GLY A 81 -3.44 4.76 1.64
CA GLY A 81 -2.09 4.26 1.40
C GLY A 81 -1.76 3.03 2.26
N GLY A 82 -2.30 2.97 3.48
CA GLY A 82 -2.26 1.79 4.34
C GLY A 82 -3.00 0.60 3.72
N HIS A 83 -4.18 0.86 3.15
CA HIS A 83 -4.89 -0.13 2.36
C HIS A 83 -4.04 -0.66 1.20
N LEU A 84 -3.44 0.26 0.43
CA LEU A 84 -2.61 -0.12 -0.72
C LEU A 84 -1.36 -0.92 -0.28
N ALA A 85 -0.76 -0.60 0.86
CA ALA A 85 0.35 -1.36 1.44
C ALA A 85 -0.09 -2.77 1.87
N ALA A 86 -1.25 -2.88 2.53
CA ALA A 86 -1.85 -4.15 2.91
C ALA A 86 -2.20 -4.99 1.68
N LEU A 87 -2.84 -4.38 0.68
CA LEU A 87 -3.20 -5.05 -0.57
C LEU A 87 -1.95 -5.51 -1.34
N THR A 88 -0.87 -4.71 -1.37
CA THR A 88 0.42 -5.12 -1.97
C THR A 88 1.00 -6.35 -1.28
N SER A 89 0.77 -6.49 0.03
CA SER A 89 1.29 -7.57 0.86
C SER A 89 0.43 -8.85 0.83
N THR A 90 -0.85 -8.75 0.48
CA THR A 90 -1.82 -9.87 0.57
C THR A 90 -2.35 -10.34 -0.78
N TYR A 91 -2.48 -9.43 -1.75
CA TYR A 91 -2.99 -9.78 -3.09
C TYR A 91 -1.93 -10.53 -3.88
N THR A 92 -2.12 -11.80 -4.15
CA THR A 92 -1.13 -12.68 -4.78
C THR A 92 -1.41 -12.98 -6.25
N ASP A 93 -2.59 -12.64 -6.75
CA ASP A 93 -2.97 -12.91 -8.13
C ASP A 93 -2.12 -12.09 -9.11
N ALA A 94 -1.84 -12.71 -10.24
CA ALA A 94 -1.21 -12.01 -11.36
C ALA A 94 -2.15 -10.93 -11.90
N ILE A 95 -1.56 -9.81 -12.29
CA ILE A 95 -2.28 -8.71 -12.92
C ILE A 95 -1.73 -8.57 -14.34
N ASP A 96 -2.60 -8.38 -15.32
CA ASP A 96 -2.20 -8.06 -16.67
C ASP A 96 -1.26 -6.84 -16.66
N PHE A 97 -0.27 -6.83 -17.53
CA PHE A 97 0.83 -5.85 -17.63
C PHE A 97 1.97 -6.03 -16.62
N GLU A 98 1.97 -7.08 -15.78
CA GLU A 98 3.16 -7.48 -15.02
C GLU A 98 4.05 -8.40 -15.87
N GLY A 99 5.37 -8.27 -15.71
CA GLY A 99 6.34 -9.15 -16.37
C GLY A 99 6.87 -8.64 -17.71
N GLU A 100 6.79 -7.34 -17.99
CA GLU A 100 7.25 -6.73 -19.24
C GLU A 100 8.78 -6.51 -19.26
N ASP A 101 9.43 -6.40 -18.11
CA ASP A 101 10.89 -6.18 -18.02
C ASP A 101 11.56 -7.02 -16.91
N ASP A 102 12.87 -6.87 -16.76
CA ASP A 102 13.66 -7.63 -15.77
C ASP A 102 13.33 -7.25 -14.32
N ILE A 103 12.86 -6.02 -14.06
CA ILE A 103 12.45 -5.59 -12.72
C ILE A 103 11.17 -6.32 -12.30
N ASP A 104 10.27 -6.60 -13.22
CA ASP A 104 9.02 -7.30 -12.93
C ASP A 104 9.19 -8.78 -12.58
N LYS A 105 10.36 -9.34 -12.85
CA LYS A 105 10.75 -10.71 -12.43
C LYS A 105 11.19 -10.78 -10.96
N ILE A 106 11.44 -9.61 -10.33
CA ILE A 106 11.87 -9.53 -8.93
C ILE A 106 10.66 -9.65 -8.00
N SER A 107 10.85 -10.24 -6.82
CA SER A 107 9.78 -10.38 -5.84
C SER A 107 9.15 -9.04 -5.49
N LEU A 108 7.82 -8.97 -5.62
CA LEU A 108 7.00 -7.83 -5.21
C LEU A 108 6.65 -7.85 -3.71
N VAL A 109 6.82 -9.01 -3.04
CA VAL A 109 6.41 -9.18 -1.64
C VAL A 109 7.38 -8.43 -0.74
N PRO A 110 6.94 -7.47 0.06
CA PRO A 110 7.79 -6.76 1.01
C PRO A 110 8.24 -7.70 2.14
N ASN A 111 9.33 -7.37 2.82
CA ASN A 111 9.83 -8.15 3.96
C ASN A 111 9.07 -7.84 5.26
N ALA A 112 8.46 -6.66 5.34
CA ALA A 112 7.58 -6.24 6.44
C ALA A 112 6.61 -5.17 5.96
N THR A 113 5.47 -5.05 6.64
CA THR A 113 4.42 -4.07 6.35
C THR A 113 4.14 -3.20 7.56
N ILE A 114 4.03 -1.88 7.37
CA ILE A 114 3.68 -0.91 8.42
C ILE A 114 2.38 -0.23 7.99
N LEU A 115 1.34 -0.36 8.80
CA LEU A 115 0.01 0.13 8.53
C LEU A 115 -0.41 1.16 9.56
N CYS A 116 -0.61 2.39 9.11
CA CYS A 116 -1.00 3.51 9.96
C CYS A 116 -2.47 3.83 9.69
N TYR A 117 -3.34 3.64 10.69
CA TYR A 117 -4.80 3.84 10.59
C TYR A 117 -5.34 3.41 9.21
N PRO A 118 -5.04 2.17 8.78
CA PRO A 118 -5.32 1.73 7.43
C PRO A 118 -6.81 1.54 7.18
N VAL A 119 -7.26 1.82 5.95
CA VAL A 119 -8.47 1.19 5.43
C VAL A 119 -8.13 -0.27 5.14
N ILE A 120 -8.93 -1.22 5.57
CA ILE A 120 -8.69 -2.66 5.40
C ILE A 120 -9.89 -3.35 4.76
N HIS A 121 -11.05 -3.30 5.44
CA HIS A 121 -12.26 -3.95 4.96
C HIS A 121 -13.02 -3.03 4.01
N MET A 122 -13.32 -3.53 2.81
CA MET A 122 -14.09 -2.77 1.84
C MET A 122 -15.60 -2.85 2.12
N PRO A 123 -16.43 -1.96 1.56
CA PRO A 123 -17.86 -1.88 1.86
C PRO A 123 -18.56 -3.22 1.78
N ASP A 124 -19.15 -3.60 2.89
CA ASP A 124 -20.07 -4.72 3.05
C ASP A 124 -21.33 -4.27 3.82
N GLU A 125 -22.13 -5.22 4.27
CA GLU A 125 -23.37 -4.95 5.04
C GLU A 125 -23.10 -4.39 6.46
N THR A 126 -21.85 -4.40 6.93
CA THR A 126 -21.49 -3.96 8.30
C THR A 126 -21.32 -2.45 8.44
N ASN A 127 -21.24 -1.73 7.35
CA ASN A 127 -21.17 -0.25 7.31
C ASN A 127 -19.94 0.37 8.00
N VAL A 128 -18.84 -0.37 8.16
CA VAL A 128 -17.59 0.14 8.79
C VAL A 128 -16.56 0.62 7.78
N ALA A 129 -16.77 0.36 6.50
CA ALA A 129 -15.83 0.64 5.45
C ALA A 129 -15.73 2.14 5.11
N HIS A 130 -14.54 2.56 4.68
CA HIS A 130 -14.32 3.90 4.15
C HIS A 130 -14.76 3.97 2.67
N VAL A 131 -16.04 4.25 2.43
CA VAL A 131 -16.72 4.20 1.12
C VAL A 131 -15.98 5.03 0.05
N GLY A 132 -15.52 6.24 0.40
CA GLY A 132 -14.82 7.10 -0.56
C GLY A 132 -13.50 6.48 -1.09
N SER A 133 -12.74 5.78 -0.25
CA SER A 133 -11.54 5.04 -0.71
C SER A 133 -11.92 3.90 -1.65
N TYR A 134 -12.98 3.18 -1.33
CA TYR A 134 -13.48 2.10 -2.15
C TYR A 134 -13.90 2.59 -3.55
N GLU A 135 -14.77 3.59 -3.63
CA GLU A 135 -15.26 4.14 -4.89
C GLU A 135 -14.11 4.67 -5.77
N ASN A 136 -13.16 5.36 -5.17
CA ASN A 136 -12.00 5.88 -5.88
C ASN A 136 -11.04 4.77 -6.36
N LEU A 137 -10.86 3.69 -5.59
CA LEU A 137 -10.01 2.58 -6.02
C LEU A 137 -10.69 1.73 -7.09
N CYS A 138 -11.94 1.33 -6.86
CA CYS A 138 -12.60 0.27 -7.63
C CYS A 138 -13.39 0.78 -8.84
N GLY A 139 -13.79 2.06 -8.84
CA GLY A 139 -14.69 2.59 -9.86
C GLY A 139 -16.02 1.84 -9.83
N ASP A 140 -16.38 1.22 -10.95
CA ASP A 140 -17.66 0.50 -11.09
C ASP A 140 -17.61 -0.97 -10.64
N ASP A 141 -16.43 -1.51 -10.28
CA ASP A 141 -16.29 -2.89 -9.80
C ASP A 141 -16.89 -3.02 -8.39
N LYS A 142 -17.72 -4.03 -8.17
CA LYS A 142 -18.42 -4.31 -6.90
C LYS A 142 -17.95 -5.61 -6.23
N ASP A 143 -16.86 -6.19 -6.67
CA ASP A 143 -16.25 -7.36 -6.02
C ASP A 143 -15.45 -6.93 -4.79
N TYR A 144 -16.14 -6.70 -3.70
CA TYR A 144 -15.57 -6.17 -2.46
C TYR A 144 -14.49 -7.09 -1.85
N ALA A 145 -14.67 -8.39 -1.94
CA ALA A 145 -13.73 -9.36 -1.40
C ALA A 145 -12.34 -9.24 -2.02
N LYS A 146 -12.27 -8.97 -3.31
CA LYS A 146 -11.04 -8.78 -4.07
C LYS A 146 -10.19 -7.61 -3.57
N TYR A 147 -10.83 -6.62 -2.95
CA TYR A 147 -10.18 -5.41 -2.48
C TYR A 147 -10.08 -5.33 -0.95
N SER A 148 -10.39 -6.39 -0.23
CA SER A 148 -10.38 -6.45 1.24
C SER A 148 -9.16 -7.24 1.71
N PRO A 149 -8.04 -6.58 2.11
CA PRO A 149 -6.81 -7.27 2.50
C PRO A 149 -6.98 -8.30 3.61
N ASP A 150 -7.90 -8.09 4.56
CA ASP A 150 -8.23 -9.03 5.64
C ASP A 150 -8.73 -10.40 5.11
N LEU A 151 -9.43 -10.40 3.98
CA LEU A 151 -9.91 -11.62 3.32
C LEU A 151 -8.83 -12.30 2.46
N LEU A 152 -7.71 -11.62 2.21
CA LEU A 152 -6.63 -12.09 1.34
C LEU A 152 -5.39 -12.57 2.10
N VAL A 153 -5.39 -12.46 3.44
CA VAL A 153 -4.27 -12.92 4.29
C VAL A 153 -4.04 -14.42 4.10
N ASN A 154 -2.78 -14.79 3.94
CA ASN A 154 -2.36 -16.18 3.77
C ASN A 154 -0.98 -16.43 4.40
N ASP A 155 -0.47 -17.64 4.30
CA ASP A 155 0.81 -18.08 4.88
C ASP A 155 2.06 -17.39 4.30
N LYS A 156 1.92 -16.69 3.17
CA LYS A 156 2.98 -15.90 2.53
C LYS A 156 2.91 -14.41 2.86
N THR A 157 1.84 -13.98 3.54
CA THR A 157 1.68 -12.58 3.94
C THR A 157 2.79 -12.20 4.92
N PRO A 158 3.54 -11.11 4.67
CA PRO A 158 4.63 -10.69 5.53
C PRO A 158 4.15 -10.23 6.90
N THR A 159 5.07 -10.23 7.88
CA THR A 159 4.81 -9.65 9.22
C THR A 159 4.35 -8.20 9.07
N ALA A 160 3.31 -7.83 9.82
CA ALA A 160 2.76 -6.49 9.82
C ALA A 160 2.83 -5.85 11.21
N PHE A 161 3.15 -4.55 11.26
CA PHE A 161 2.91 -3.67 12.39
C PHE A 161 1.72 -2.78 12.04
N ILE A 162 0.69 -2.81 12.87
CA ILE A 162 -0.55 -2.04 12.66
C ILE A 162 -0.79 -1.15 13.87
N TRP A 163 -1.08 0.13 13.64
CA TRP A 163 -1.57 1.00 14.69
C TRP A 163 -2.76 1.84 14.21
N HIS A 164 -3.68 2.11 15.14
CA HIS A 164 -4.90 2.87 14.87
C HIS A 164 -5.36 3.53 16.18
N THR A 165 -5.98 4.69 16.08
CA THR A 165 -6.61 5.32 17.24
C THR A 165 -8.05 4.82 17.40
N SER A 166 -8.48 4.57 18.64
CA SER A 166 -9.84 4.06 18.92
C SER A 166 -10.95 5.06 18.60
N GLU A 167 -10.61 6.34 18.47
CA GLU A 167 -11.54 7.46 18.26
C GLU A 167 -11.32 8.11 16.87
N ASP A 168 -10.97 7.30 15.87
CA ASP A 168 -10.80 7.78 14.49
C ASP A 168 -12.17 7.97 13.84
N ASP A 169 -12.51 9.23 13.52
CA ASP A 169 -13.77 9.61 12.91
C ASP A 169 -13.76 9.47 11.37
N CYS A 170 -12.59 9.22 10.78
CA CYS A 170 -12.43 9.11 9.33
C CYS A 170 -12.39 7.64 8.89
N VAL A 171 -11.54 6.85 9.51
CA VAL A 171 -11.46 5.40 9.29
C VAL A 171 -11.79 4.70 10.61
N ASN A 172 -12.92 4.03 10.65
CA ASN A 172 -13.35 3.34 11.87
C ASN A 172 -12.29 2.28 12.27
N VAL A 173 -11.92 2.23 13.55
CA VAL A 173 -10.91 1.29 14.07
C VAL A 173 -11.30 -0.19 13.89
N ILE A 174 -12.59 -0.47 13.68
CA ILE A 174 -13.12 -1.82 13.40
C ILE A 174 -12.97 -2.18 11.90
N ASN A 175 -12.68 -1.19 11.06
CA ASN A 175 -12.46 -1.42 9.62
C ASN A 175 -11.22 -2.35 9.32
#